data_435a3562a9b93718c063eb0f9cc411e3
#
_entry.id   435a3562a9b93718c063eb0f9cc411e3
#
_cell.length_a   1.000
_cell.length_b   1.000
_cell.length_c   1.000
_cell.angle_alpha   90.00
_cell.angle_beta   90.00
_cell.angle_gamma   90.00
#
_symmetry.space_group_name_H-M   'P 1'
#
loop_
_entity.id
_entity.type
_entity.pdbx_description
1 polymer ?
#
loop_
_entity_poly.entity_id
_entity_poly.type
_entity_poly.pdbx_seq_one_letter_code
_entity_poly.pdbx_strand_id
1 'polypeptide(L)'
;MIASSRLDRFADPVGVANAYTRIGHADGKTVHNGNPRTCEVEMTLGENSANSAVGALESVEAVDAAALKLAGAVTNAIPVGAPRDALSGTWLGHALHPLLTDVVIGSFLSATLLDLLGGDDTGRASERLIEIGLVSSAPTVASGLSDWAMTVYGDRRARPVGLAHAGANLTASTLYAASLAARRRGAPGRGKLVGVAGGAVLSVGAFLGGHFSFTRGVGVNETTFDEGPRDWTTVEAGELEDGQPTSAMAGDTPVLLLRHNGHLHALHDRCSHRGCLLSSGEVEGESITCPCHGSRFDLRDGSIDRGPATAPQPVFETRDREGAIEVRLPAPD
;
A
#
# COMPACT_ATOMS: atom_id res chain seq x y z
N MET A 1 22.76 31.39 -2.66
CA MET A 1 22.34 31.08 -4.02
C MET A 1 22.84 29.70 -4.39
N ILE A 2 22.38 28.63 -3.75
CA ILE A 2 22.51 27.21 -4.13
C ILE A 2 21.41 26.45 -3.38
N ALA A 3 20.22 26.37 -3.93
CA ALA A 3 19.15 25.50 -3.45
C ALA A 3 18.00 25.46 -4.46
N SER A 4 18.27 25.01 -5.70
CA SER A 4 17.22 24.93 -6.73
C SER A 4 17.36 23.75 -7.71
N SER A 5 18.09 22.68 -7.37
CA SER A 5 18.36 21.62 -8.34
C SER A 5 17.98 20.20 -7.91
N ARG A 6 17.17 20.00 -6.86
CA ARG A 6 16.75 18.66 -6.42
C ARG A 6 15.27 18.31 -6.66
N LEU A 7 14.46 19.23 -7.15
CA LEU A 7 13.03 18.98 -7.40
C LEU A 7 12.70 18.48 -8.81
N ASP A 8 13.62 18.59 -9.76
CA ASP A 8 13.35 18.22 -11.15
C ASP A 8 13.58 16.73 -11.49
N ARG A 9 14.06 15.91 -10.55
CA ARG A 9 14.28 14.47 -10.79
C ARG A 9 13.08 13.57 -10.57
N PHE A 10 11.96 14.10 -10.10
CA PHE A 10 10.74 13.33 -9.88
C PHE A 10 9.68 13.52 -10.99
N ALA A 11 10.04 14.17 -12.08
CA ALA A 11 9.07 14.62 -13.08
C ALA A 11 8.91 13.72 -14.30
N ASP A 12 9.48 12.50 -14.37
CA ASP A 12 9.19 11.63 -15.52
C ASP A 12 9.22 10.13 -15.18
N PRO A 13 8.09 9.52 -14.75
CA PRO A 13 7.96 8.07 -14.58
C PRO A 13 7.52 7.35 -15.86
N VAL A 14 7.72 7.93 -17.07
CA VAL A 14 7.18 7.37 -18.32
C VAL A 14 7.86 6.05 -18.73
N GLY A 15 8.96 5.65 -18.10
CA GLY A 15 9.63 4.37 -18.35
C GLY A 15 8.92 3.14 -17.76
N VAL A 16 8.16 3.29 -16.68
CA VAL A 16 7.62 2.14 -15.93
C VAL A 16 6.25 1.67 -16.44
N ALA A 17 5.48 2.54 -17.09
CA ALA A 17 4.15 2.20 -17.60
C ALA A 17 4.16 1.26 -18.83
N ASN A 18 5.29 1.10 -19.53
CA ASN A 18 5.37 0.30 -20.76
C ASN A 18 5.83 -1.16 -20.56
N ALA A 19 6.26 -1.56 -19.36
CA ALA A 19 6.64 -2.93 -19.09
C ALA A 19 5.41 -3.86 -18.87
N TYR A 20 4.27 -3.32 -18.46
CA TYR A 20 3.06 -4.10 -18.19
C TYR A 20 2.19 -4.43 -19.42
N THR A 21 2.49 -3.89 -20.61
CA THR A 21 1.61 -4.00 -21.79
C THR A 21 2.11 -4.98 -22.85
N ARG A 22 3.14 -5.77 -22.58
CA ARG A 22 3.65 -6.78 -23.51
C ARG A 22 3.71 -8.19 -22.90
N ILE A 23 2.62 -8.69 -22.36
CA ILE A 23 2.37 -10.14 -22.43
C ILE A 23 1.46 -10.32 -23.63
N GLY A 24 2.13 -10.47 -24.78
CA GLY A 24 1.50 -10.58 -26.08
C GLY A 24 0.78 -11.90 -26.22
N HIS A 25 -0.37 -11.84 -26.84
CA HIS A 25 -0.94 -12.95 -27.57
C HIS A 25 0.10 -13.48 -28.56
N ALA A 26 0.61 -14.66 -28.33
CA ALA A 26 1.30 -15.46 -29.34
C ALA A 26 0.50 -16.75 -29.54
N ASP A 27 -0.10 -16.80 -30.71
CA ASP A 27 -0.43 -17.95 -31.54
C ASP A 27 -1.10 -19.18 -30.94
N GLY A 28 -2.37 -19.31 -31.41
CA GLY A 28 -3.19 -20.50 -31.29
C GLY A 28 -2.50 -21.79 -31.72
N LYS A 29 -2.31 -22.68 -30.72
CA LYS A 29 -2.31 -24.14 -30.96
C LYS A 29 -3.11 -24.78 -29.82
N THR A 30 -4.33 -25.18 -30.17
CA THR A 30 -5.16 -26.10 -29.40
C THR A 30 -4.43 -27.40 -29.17
N VAL A 31 -4.09 -27.70 -27.92
CA VAL A 31 -3.80 -29.05 -27.46
C VAL A 31 -5.00 -29.51 -26.63
N HIS A 32 -5.83 -30.36 -27.26
CA HIS A 32 -6.83 -31.12 -26.55
C HIS A 32 -6.13 -32.20 -25.71
N ASN A 33 -6.21 -32.12 -24.39
CA ASN A 33 -6.12 -33.32 -23.55
C ASN A 33 -6.92 -33.10 -22.25
N GLY A 34 -7.97 -33.90 -22.12
CA GLY A 34 -8.48 -34.58 -20.92
C GLY A 34 -8.84 -33.72 -19.69
N ASN A 35 -10.02 -33.10 -19.69
CA ASN A 35 -10.97 -32.89 -18.59
C ASN A 35 -10.45 -32.86 -17.13
N PRO A 36 -10.22 -31.73 -16.55
CA PRO A 36 -10.66 -31.42 -15.20
C PRO A 36 -11.97 -30.63 -15.29
N ARG A 37 -12.99 -31.08 -14.57
CA ARG A 37 -14.25 -30.35 -14.38
C ARG A 37 -13.93 -28.93 -13.92
N THR A 38 -13.83 -28.01 -14.86
CA THR A 38 -13.85 -26.58 -14.58
C THR A 38 -15.21 -26.30 -13.97
N CYS A 39 -15.21 -25.92 -12.71
CA CYS A 39 -16.37 -25.34 -12.07
C CYS A 39 -16.56 -23.97 -12.74
N GLU A 40 -17.12 -23.94 -13.94
CA GLU A 40 -17.68 -22.73 -14.54
C GLU A 40 -18.95 -22.38 -13.76
N VAL A 41 -18.74 -21.76 -12.61
CA VAL A 41 -19.80 -20.96 -12.00
C VAL A 41 -19.83 -19.68 -12.83
N GLU A 42 -20.66 -19.70 -13.87
CA GLU A 42 -21.13 -18.45 -14.51
C GLU A 42 -21.94 -17.67 -13.47
N MET A 43 -21.22 -17.02 -12.56
CA MET A 43 -21.81 -16.02 -11.69
C MET A 43 -21.90 -14.74 -12.52
N THR A 44 -22.96 -14.60 -13.31
CA THR A 44 -23.43 -13.30 -13.78
C THR A 44 -23.89 -12.51 -12.55
N LEU A 45 -22.90 -12.07 -11.76
CA LEU A 45 -23.12 -10.99 -10.82
C LEU A 45 -23.41 -9.78 -11.72
N GLY A 46 -24.66 -9.31 -11.72
CA GLY A 46 -25.02 -8.05 -12.32
C GLY A 46 -23.97 -6.99 -11.89
N GLU A 47 -23.60 -6.09 -12.79
CA GLU A 47 -22.59 -5.06 -12.51
C GLU A 47 -22.85 -4.51 -11.12
N ASN A 48 -21.90 -4.73 -10.19
CA ASN A 48 -22.05 -4.29 -8.82
C ASN A 48 -22.04 -2.76 -8.85
N SER A 49 -23.20 -2.14 -8.61
CA SER A 49 -23.39 -0.70 -8.67
C SER A 49 -22.38 0.10 -7.84
N ALA A 50 -21.89 -0.51 -6.74
CA ALA A 50 -20.84 0.09 -5.91
C ALA A 50 -19.49 0.11 -6.65
N ASN A 51 -19.11 -0.95 -7.37
CA ASN A 51 -17.89 -0.99 -8.15
C ASN A 51 -17.95 -0.03 -9.33
N SER A 52 -19.10 0.09 -10.00
CA SER A 52 -19.32 1.06 -11.07
C SER A 52 -19.18 2.51 -10.56
N ALA A 53 -19.71 2.80 -9.35
CA ALA A 53 -19.56 4.12 -8.73
C ALA A 53 -18.10 4.44 -8.39
N VAL A 54 -17.33 3.46 -7.88
CA VAL A 54 -15.90 3.66 -7.63
C VAL A 54 -15.12 3.81 -8.93
N GLY A 55 -15.42 3.04 -9.96
CA GLY A 55 -14.81 3.20 -11.29
C GLY A 55 -15.04 4.59 -11.90
N ALA A 56 -16.25 5.13 -11.73
CA ALA A 56 -16.54 6.52 -12.10
C ALA A 56 -15.73 7.53 -11.27
N LEU A 57 -15.57 7.29 -9.96
CA LEU A 57 -14.74 8.11 -9.09
C LEU A 57 -13.26 8.07 -9.51
N GLU A 58 -12.72 6.89 -9.83
CA GLU A 58 -11.34 6.70 -10.29
C GLU A 58 -11.01 7.47 -11.58
N SER A 59 -12.02 7.77 -12.39
CA SER A 59 -11.88 8.50 -13.65
C SER A 59 -11.89 10.03 -13.49
N VAL A 60 -12.14 10.57 -12.29
CA VAL A 60 -12.21 12.02 -12.04
C VAL A 60 -10.83 12.65 -12.08
N GLU A 61 -10.53 13.36 -13.15
CA GLU A 61 -9.25 14.06 -13.35
C GLU A 61 -9.21 15.45 -12.70
N ALA A 62 -10.36 16.04 -12.47
CA ALA A 62 -10.47 17.43 -11.99
C ALA A 62 -9.79 17.67 -10.64
N VAL A 63 -9.58 16.61 -9.82
CA VAL A 63 -8.94 16.70 -8.51
C VAL A 63 -7.44 16.36 -8.52
N ASP A 64 -6.88 15.98 -9.67
CA ASP A 64 -5.47 15.52 -9.76
C ASP A 64 -4.48 16.56 -9.24
N ALA A 65 -4.61 17.81 -9.67
CA ALA A 65 -3.72 18.88 -9.25
C ALA A 65 -3.81 19.15 -7.73
N ALA A 66 -5.02 19.09 -7.17
CA ALA A 66 -5.24 19.27 -5.74
C ALA A 66 -4.65 18.09 -4.93
N ALA A 67 -4.84 16.86 -5.42
CA ALA A 67 -4.30 15.64 -4.81
C ALA A 67 -2.76 15.68 -4.77
N LEU A 68 -2.12 16.00 -5.90
CA LEU A 68 -0.65 16.10 -5.98
C LEU A 68 -0.10 17.23 -5.10
N LYS A 69 -0.78 18.39 -5.05
CA LYS A 69 -0.39 19.49 -4.16
C LYS A 69 -0.47 19.10 -2.69
N LEU A 70 -1.55 18.42 -2.29
CA LEU A 70 -1.72 17.91 -0.93
C LEU A 70 -0.66 16.86 -0.60
N ALA A 71 -0.43 15.89 -1.49
CA ALA A 71 0.59 14.86 -1.30
C ALA A 71 1.99 15.47 -1.16
N GLY A 72 2.33 16.46 -1.97
CA GLY A 72 3.59 17.21 -1.85
C GLY A 72 3.72 17.91 -0.50
N ALA A 73 2.66 18.54 0.00
CA ALA A 73 2.65 19.17 1.31
C ALA A 73 2.86 18.15 2.44
N VAL A 74 2.18 16.98 2.36
CA VAL A 74 2.36 15.88 3.33
C VAL A 74 3.77 15.34 3.29
N THR A 75 4.32 15.08 2.09
CA THR A 75 5.68 14.55 1.93
C THR A 75 6.74 15.51 2.48
N ASN A 76 6.53 16.83 2.34
CA ASN A 76 7.43 17.83 2.91
C ASN A 76 7.30 17.91 4.44
N ALA A 77 6.10 17.72 4.99
CA ALA A 77 5.86 17.75 6.43
C ALA A 77 6.35 16.46 7.13
N ILE A 78 6.35 15.32 6.42
CA ILE A 78 6.74 14.01 6.93
C ILE A 78 7.95 13.51 6.10
N PRO A 79 9.18 13.91 6.46
CA PRO A 79 10.37 13.53 5.70
C PRO A 79 10.64 12.02 5.80
N VAL A 80 11.41 11.52 4.83
CA VAL A 80 11.91 10.13 4.85
C VAL A 80 12.77 9.91 6.10
N GLY A 81 12.67 8.72 6.70
CA GLY A 81 13.36 8.32 7.93
C GLY A 81 12.39 8.14 9.10
N ALA A 82 12.87 8.27 10.33
CA ALA A 82 12.15 7.89 11.54
C ALA A 82 10.69 8.40 11.66
N PRO A 83 10.33 9.65 11.29
CA PRO A 83 8.94 10.09 11.36
C PRO A 83 8.03 9.32 10.41
N ARG A 84 8.49 9.05 9.18
CA ARG A 84 7.73 8.29 8.19
C ARG A 84 7.67 6.81 8.57
N ASP A 85 8.78 6.23 9.00
CA ASP A 85 8.87 4.83 9.44
C ASP A 85 7.91 4.55 10.61
N ALA A 86 7.81 5.51 11.54
CA ALA A 86 6.86 5.43 12.64
C ALA A 86 5.40 5.41 12.17
N LEU A 87 5.04 6.25 11.19
CA LEU A 87 3.68 6.36 10.66
C LEU A 87 3.32 5.22 9.71
N SER A 88 4.29 4.68 8.96
CA SER A 88 4.07 3.55 8.06
C SER A 88 3.99 2.20 8.80
N GLY A 89 4.52 2.11 10.04
CA GLY A 89 4.53 0.87 10.81
C GLY A 89 5.71 -0.05 10.49
N THR A 90 6.81 0.48 9.94
CA THR A 90 8.04 -0.29 9.68
C THR A 90 8.53 -1.02 10.93
N TRP A 91 8.49 -0.37 12.09
CA TRP A 91 8.85 -0.93 13.40
C TRP A 91 7.91 -2.04 13.88
N LEU A 92 6.70 -2.09 13.35
CA LEU A 92 5.68 -3.08 13.70
C LEU A 92 5.76 -4.33 12.79
N GLY A 93 6.46 -4.23 11.64
CA GLY A 93 6.43 -5.26 10.61
C GLY A 93 5.09 -5.37 9.86
N HIS A 94 4.24 -4.36 9.99
CA HIS A 94 2.91 -4.30 9.41
C HIS A 94 2.48 -2.84 9.23
N ALA A 95 1.66 -2.57 8.21
CA ALA A 95 1.11 -1.24 8.01
C ALA A 95 0.34 -0.76 9.25
N LEU A 96 0.68 0.43 9.76
CA LEU A 96 0.09 0.96 11.00
C LEU A 96 -1.34 1.46 10.80
N HIS A 97 -1.64 2.04 9.63
CA HIS A 97 -2.95 2.65 9.36
C HIS A 97 -4.14 1.70 9.56
N PRO A 98 -4.14 0.44 9.06
CA PRO A 98 -5.23 -0.49 9.30
C PRO A 98 -5.50 -0.74 10.78
N LEU A 99 -4.44 -0.98 11.57
CA LEU A 99 -4.57 -1.21 13.01
C LEU A 99 -5.22 -0.02 13.74
N LEU A 100 -4.81 1.19 13.41
CA LEU A 100 -5.41 2.40 13.98
C LEU A 100 -6.86 2.59 13.54
N THR A 101 -7.16 2.25 12.28
CA THR A 101 -8.51 2.30 11.71
C THR A 101 -9.47 1.38 12.45
N ASP A 102 -9.04 0.19 12.86
CA ASP A 102 -9.86 -0.77 13.63
C ASP A 102 -10.35 -0.15 14.95
N VAL A 103 -9.51 0.61 15.64
CA VAL A 103 -9.90 1.32 16.87
C VAL A 103 -10.95 2.38 16.59
N VAL A 104 -10.79 3.18 15.54
CA VAL A 104 -11.73 4.25 15.17
C VAL A 104 -13.07 3.69 14.73
N ILE A 105 -13.05 2.76 13.78
CA ILE A 105 -14.27 2.12 13.24
C ILE A 105 -14.98 1.33 14.35
N GLY A 106 -14.25 0.51 15.10
CA GLY A 106 -14.79 -0.27 16.19
C GLY A 106 -15.49 0.61 17.24
N SER A 107 -14.85 1.72 17.64
CA SER A 107 -15.42 2.67 18.60
C SER A 107 -16.69 3.34 18.08
N PHE A 108 -16.66 3.90 16.87
CA PHE A 108 -17.79 4.62 16.30
C PHE A 108 -18.97 3.71 15.98
N LEU A 109 -18.73 2.54 15.37
CA LEU A 109 -19.79 1.59 15.07
C LEU A 109 -20.40 0.99 16.35
N SER A 110 -19.59 0.68 17.37
CA SER A 110 -20.12 0.22 18.66
C SER A 110 -21.00 1.27 19.32
N ALA A 111 -20.58 2.56 19.28
CA ALA A 111 -21.43 3.64 19.76
C ALA A 111 -22.76 3.72 19.01
N THR A 112 -22.72 3.58 17.67
CA THR A 112 -23.93 3.58 16.83
C THR A 112 -24.84 2.39 17.14
N LEU A 113 -24.27 1.20 17.31
CA LEU A 113 -25.03 0.00 17.66
C LEU A 113 -25.70 0.12 19.04
N LEU A 114 -24.98 0.68 20.03
CA LEU A 114 -25.57 0.97 21.35
C LEU A 114 -26.71 2.00 21.26
N ASP A 115 -26.59 2.97 20.36
CA ASP A 115 -27.66 3.96 20.14
C ASP A 115 -28.90 3.37 19.48
N LEU A 116 -28.74 2.37 18.62
CA LEU A 116 -29.83 1.72 17.89
C LEU A 116 -30.48 0.58 18.68
N LEU A 117 -29.68 -0.21 19.38
CA LEU A 117 -30.09 -1.48 19.97
C LEU A 117 -30.07 -1.46 21.51
N GLY A 118 -29.33 -0.50 22.10
CA GLY A 118 -29.17 -0.40 23.55
C GLY A 118 -30.39 0.26 24.25
N GLY A 119 -30.48 0.03 25.57
CA GLY A 119 -31.45 0.68 26.43
C GLY A 119 -31.01 2.10 26.85
N ASP A 120 -31.81 2.73 27.74
CA ASP A 120 -31.58 4.09 28.21
C ASP A 120 -30.28 4.25 29.02
N ASP A 121 -29.75 3.15 29.55
CA ASP A 121 -28.53 3.09 30.35
C ASP A 121 -27.22 3.08 29.51
N THR A 122 -27.31 2.88 28.19
CA THR A 122 -26.14 2.81 27.31
C THR A 122 -25.53 4.15 26.90
N GLY A 123 -26.19 5.25 27.22
CA GLY A 123 -25.80 6.60 26.76
C GLY A 123 -24.37 6.99 27.12
N ARG A 124 -23.92 6.70 28.35
CA ARG A 124 -22.53 6.98 28.77
C ARG A 124 -21.50 6.12 28.05
N ALA A 125 -21.83 4.86 27.76
CA ALA A 125 -20.96 3.99 27.01
C ALA A 125 -20.77 4.50 25.58
N SER A 126 -21.86 4.87 24.90
CA SER A 126 -21.82 5.50 23.57
C SER A 126 -20.95 6.77 23.55
N GLU A 127 -21.11 7.65 24.57
CA GLU A 127 -20.27 8.87 24.67
C GLU A 127 -18.79 8.55 24.79
N ARG A 128 -18.41 7.59 25.62
CA ARG A 128 -17.02 7.15 25.80
C ARG A 128 -16.44 6.54 24.53
N LEU A 129 -17.19 5.74 23.83
CA LEU A 129 -16.77 5.17 22.55
C LEU A 129 -16.56 6.25 21.49
N ILE A 130 -17.45 7.26 21.42
CA ILE A 130 -17.26 8.41 20.52
C ILE A 130 -15.98 9.18 20.88
N GLU A 131 -15.72 9.43 22.18
CA GLU A 131 -14.50 10.08 22.64
C GLU A 131 -13.25 9.31 22.19
N ILE A 132 -13.22 7.99 22.41
CA ILE A 132 -12.10 7.12 21.97
C ILE A 132 -11.91 7.21 20.47
N GLY A 133 -12.99 7.06 19.69
CA GLY A 133 -12.92 7.15 18.23
C GLY A 133 -12.38 8.50 17.74
N LEU A 134 -12.82 9.63 18.33
CA LEU A 134 -12.33 10.96 17.98
C LEU A 134 -10.86 11.15 18.31
N VAL A 135 -10.40 10.71 19.48
CA VAL A 135 -8.99 10.82 19.88
C VAL A 135 -8.12 9.97 18.99
N SER A 136 -8.55 8.73 18.72
CA SER A 136 -7.82 7.79 17.86
C SER A 136 -7.79 8.22 16.39
N SER A 137 -8.72 9.07 15.95
CA SER A 137 -8.74 9.57 14.57
C SER A 137 -7.51 10.39 14.22
N ALA A 138 -6.90 11.10 15.16
CA ALA A 138 -5.74 11.96 14.86
C ALA A 138 -4.51 11.15 14.37
N PRO A 139 -4.01 10.15 15.10
CA PRO A 139 -2.91 9.33 14.61
C PRO A 139 -3.30 8.50 13.37
N THR A 140 -4.57 8.05 13.26
CA THR A 140 -5.08 7.33 12.08
C THR A 140 -5.00 8.18 10.82
N VAL A 141 -5.44 9.45 10.89
CA VAL A 141 -5.35 10.40 9.77
C VAL A 141 -3.89 10.67 9.40
N ALA A 142 -3.01 10.85 10.38
CA ALA A 142 -1.60 11.12 10.11
C ALA A 142 -0.93 9.95 9.37
N SER A 143 -1.16 8.71 9.82
CA SER A 143 -0.67 7.50 9.16
C SER A 143 -1.25 7.35 7.76
N GLY A 144 -2.58 7.45 7.61
CA GLY A 144 -3.24 7.30 6.31
C GLY A 144 -2.84 8.37 5.28
N LEU A 145 -2.64 9.61 5.70
CA LEU A 145 -2.14 10.66 4.82
C LEU A 145 -0.70 10.41 4.38
N SER A 146 0.15 9.90 5.27
CA SER A 146 1.53 9.51 4.94
C SER A 146 1.55 8.43 3.86
N ASP A 147 0.76 7.36 4.02
CA ASP A 147 0.71 6.24 3.08
C ASP A 147 0.09 6.65 1.73
N TRP A 148 -1.01 7.43 1.78
CA TRP A 148 -1.67 7.93 0.57
C TRP A 148 -0.77 8.87 -0.24
N ALA A 149 -0.02 9.76 0.43
CA ALA A 149 0.88 10.70 -0.24
C ALA A 149 1.97 9.99 -1.07
N MET A 150 2.38 8.80 -0.66
CA MET A 150 3.32 7.97 -1.43
C MET A 150 2.65 7.23 -2.58
N THR A 151 1.38 6.86 -2.43
CA THR A 151 0.63 6.07 -3.41
C THR A 151 0.27 6.90 -4.65
N VAL A 152 -0.09 8.17 -4.51
CA VAL A 152 -0.67 9.00 -5.59
C VAL A 152 0.26 9.30 -6.75
N TYR A 153 1.56 9.17 -6.57
CA TYR A 153 2.53 9.39 -7.65
C TYR A 153 2.60 8.20 -8.61
N GLY A 154 2.49 6.98 -8.10
CA GLY A 154 2.50 5.74 -8.90
C GLY A 154 1.12 5.29 -9.38
N ASP A 155 0.04 5.70 -8.70
CA ASP A 155 -1.32 5.31 -9.03
C ASP A 155 -2.26 6.53 -9.12
N ARG A 156 -2.54 6.95 -10.36
CA ARG A 156 -3.44 8.09 -10.62
C ARG A 156 -4.86 7.86 -10.08
N ARG A 157 -5.37 6.62 -10.16
CA ARG A 157 -6.72 6.27 -9.72
C ARG A 157 -6.87 6.38 -8.20
N ALA A 158 -5.77 6.25 -7.45
CA ALA A 158 -5.76 6.46 -6.01
C ALA A 158 -6.01 7.92 -5.59
N ARG A 159 -5.85 8.90 -6.48
CA ARG A 159 -6.01 10.33 -6.15
C ARG A 159 -7.43 10.68 -5.75
N PRO A 160 -8.44 10.51 -6.65
CA PRO A 160 -9.81 10.89 -6.32
C PRO A 160 -10.42 9.97 -5.25
N VAL A 161 -10.09 8.69 -5.26
CA VAL A 161 -10.57 7.74 -4.24
C VAL A 161 -10.06 8.13 -2.85
N GLY A 162 -8.78 8.52 -2.72
CA GLY A 162 -8.20 8.96 -1.46
C GLY A 162 -8.82 10.24 -0.91
N LEU A 163 -9.08 11.22 -1.78
CA LEU A 163 -9.76 12.43 -1.37
C LEU A 163 -11.21 12.16 -0.92
N ALA A 164 -11.93 11.28 -1.62
CA ALA A 164 -13.28 10.87 -1.24
C ALA A 164 -13.29 10.08 0.07
N HIS A 165 -12.35 9.15 0.26
CA HIS A 165 -12.14 8.42 1.52
C HIS A 165 -11.86 9.37 2.67
N ALA A 166 -10.93 10.29 2.52
CA ALA A 166 -10.60 11.29 3.54
C ALA A 166 -11.81 12.19 3.84
N GLY A 167 -12.52 12.66 2.81
CA GLY A 167 -13.73 13.47 2.94
C GLY A 167 -14.85 12.77 3.69
N ALA A 168 -15.11 11.50 3.38
CA ALA A 168 -16.10 10.67 4.08
C ALA A 168 -15.74 10.50 5.56
N ASN A 169 -14.49 10.15 5.87
CA ASN A 169 -14.05 9.95 7.26
C ASN A 169 -14.02 11.25 8.06
N LEU A 170 -13.64 12.39 7.46
CA LEU A 170 -13.70 13.70 8.10
C LEU A 170 -15.16 14.09 8.41
N THR A 171 -16.07 13.85 7.46
CA THR A 171 -17.50 14.11 7.64
C THR A 171 -18.06 13.22 8.76
N ALA A 172 -17.75 11.92 8.76
CA ALA A 172 -18.16 11.01 9.83
C ALA A 172 -17.66 11.45 11.20
N SER A 173 -16.37 11.77 11.32
CA SER A 173 -15.76 12.28 12.56
C SER A 173 -16.41 13.59 13.04
N THR A 174 -16.74 14.49 12.13
CA THR A 174 -17.45 15.73 12.43
C THR A 174 -18.87 15.46 12.94
N LEU A 175 -19.59 14.50 12.35
CA LEU A 175 -20.91 14.09 12.80
C LEU A 175 -20.85 13.46 14.20
N TYR A 176 -19.85 12.60 14.48
CA TYR A 176 -19.67 12.05 15.82
C TYR A 176 -19.30 13.11 16.85
N ALA A 177 -18.47 14.07 16.50
CA ALA A 177 -18.18 15.20 17.38
C ALA A 177 -19.43 16.06 17.66
N ALA A 178 -20.26 16.30 16.65
CA ALA A 178 -21.55 16.97 16.81
C ALA A 178 -22.55 16.15 17.65
N SER A 179 -22.56 14.82 17.48
CA SER A 179 -23.32 13.88 18.30
C SER A 179 -22.95 14.00 19.78
N LEU A 180 -21.65 13.93 20.08
CA LEU A 180 -21.13 14.09 21.43
C LEU A 180 -21.48 15.46 22.03
N ALA A 181 -21.32 16.54 21.26
CA ALA A 181 -21.68 17.88 21.69
C ALA A 181 -23.19 18.03 21.98
N ALA A 182 -24.07 17.42 21.19
CA ALA A 182 -25.51 17.42 21.43
C ALA A 182 -25.88 16.68 22.71
N ARG A 183 -25.29 15.51 22.98
CA ARG A 183 -25.49 14.74 24.21
C ARG A 183 -25.08 15.55 25.44
N ARG A 184 -23.90 16.14 25.45
CA ARG A 184 -23.37 16.97 26.56
C ARG A 184 -24.19 18.22 26.82
N ARG A 185 -24.95 18.69 25.82
CA ARG A 185 -25.89 19.80 25.94
C ARG A 185 -27.30 19.41 26.37
N GLY A 186 -27.50 18.14 26.78
CA GLY A 186 -28.80 17.64 27.24
C GLY A 186 -29.77 17.27 26.12
N ALA A 187 -29.30 17.06 24.90
CA ALA A 187 -30.11 16.62 23.76
C ALA A 187 -29.70 15.22 23.25
N PRO A 188 -29.82 14.14 24.08
CA PRO A 188 -29.33 12.83 23.73
C PRO A 188 -30.02 12.22 22.50
N GLY A 189 -31.32 12.43 22.31
CA GLY A 189 -32.05 11.97 21.12
C GLY A 189 -31.50 12.54 19.82
N ARG A 190 -31.18 13.86 19.80
CA ARG A 190 -30.51 14.50 18.67
C ARG A 190 -29.09 13.94 18.48
N GLY A 191 -28.38 13.71 19.59
CA GLY A 191 -27.07 13.09 19.56
C GLY A 191 -27.07 11.71 18.90
N LYS A 192 -28.05 10.83 19.29
CA LYS A 192 -28.24 9.50 18.67
C LYS A 192 -28.46 9.62 17.16
N LEU A 193 -29.37 10.47 16.71
CA LEU A 193 -29.69 10.65 15.29
C LEU A 193 -28.45 11.07 14.46
N VAL A 194 -27.71 12.05 14.98
CA VAL A 194 -26.48 12.55 14.33
C VAL A 194 -25.39 11.48 14.32
N GLY A 195 -25.25 10.69 15.40
CA GLY A 195 -24.33 9.55 15.48
C GLY A 195 -24.64 8.48 14.45
N VAL A 196 -25.92 8.10 14.28
CA VAL A 196 -26.35 7.13 13.24
C VAL A 196 -26.02 7.65 11.83
N ALA A 197 -26.24 8.93 11.54
CA ALA A 197 -25.83 9.54 10.27
C ALA A 197 -24.29 9.47 10.10
N GLY A 198 -23.52 9.70 11.17
CA GLY A 198 -22.08 9.52 11.20
C GLY A 198 -21.64 8.10 10.84
N GLY A 199 -22.32 7.08 11.41
CA GLY A 199 -22.06 5.67 11.11
C GLY A 199 -22.34 5.30 9.66
N ALA A 200 -23.39 5.83 9.05
CA ALA A 200 -23.69 5.62 7.64
C ALA A 200 -22.59 6.20 6.74
N VAL A 201 -22.11 7.42 7.02
CA VAL A 201 -21.02 8.04 6.25
C VAL A 201 -19.70 7.32 6.49
N LEU A 202 -19.42 6.87 7.72
CA LEU A 202 -18.24 6.07 8.05
C LEU A 202 -18.19 4.78 7.23
N SER A 203 -19.34 4.12 7.01
CA SER A 203 -19.41 2.90 6.20
C SER A 203 -18.98 3.14 4.75
N VAL A 204 -19.29 4.30 4.18
CA VAL A 204 -18.79 4.71 2.86
C VAL A 204 -17.25 4.89 2.90
N GLY A 205 -16.74 5.56 3.92
CA GLY A 205 -15.30 5.70 4.12
C GLY A 205 -14.59 4.35 4.26
N ALA A 206 -15.14 3.43 5.06
CA ALA A 206 -14.59 2.09 5.25
C ALA A 206 -14.59 1.28 3.94
N PHE A 207 -15.66 1.36 3.14
CA PHE A 207 -15.73 0.72 1.82
C PHE A 207 -14.62 1.23 0.89
N LEU A 208 -14.41 2.54 0.81
CA LEU A 208 -13.34 3.13 -0.01
C LEU A 208 -11.95 2.74 0.50
N GLY A 209 -11.76 2.63 1.82
CA GLY A 209 -10.53 2.10 2.42
C GLY A 209 -10.27 0.64 2.04
N GLY A 210 -11.30 -0.20 2.10
CA GLY A 210 -11.24 -1.58 1.62
C GLY A 210 -10.88 -1.67 0.13
N HIS A 211 -11.42 -0.77 -0.70
CA HIS A 211 -11.06 -0.69 -2.12
C HIS A 211 -9.56 -0.46 -2.33
N PHE A 212 -8.92 0.39 -1.52
CA PHE A 212 -7.46 0.57 -1.59
C PHE A 212 -6.71 -0.74 -1.37
N SER A 213 -7.03 -1.48 -0.31
CA SER A 213 -6.29 -2.70 0.03
C SER A 213 -6.62 -3.87 -0.90
N PHE A 214 -7.91 -4.13 -1.14
CA PHE A 214 -8.36 -5.34 -1.83
C PHE A 214 -8.39 -5.20 -3.36
N THR A 215 -8.52 -3.99 -3.88
CA THR A 215 -8.59 -3.77 -5.33
C THR A 215 -7.32 -3.11 -5.88
N ARG A 216 -6.71 -2.20 -5.10
CA ARG A 216 -5.55 -1.43 -5.54
C ARG A 216 -4.22 -1.90 -4.91
N GLY A 217 -4.23 -2.92 -4.03
CA GLY A 217 -3.05 -3.49 -3.39
C GLY A 217 -2.30 -2.50 -2.49
N VAL A 218 -2.97 -1.44 -1.98
CA VAL A 218 -2.30 -0.47 -1.10
C VAL A 218 -2.05 -1.09 0.27
N GLY A 219 -0.79 -1.08 0.70
CA GLY A 219 -0.36 -1.65 1.98
C GLY A 219 -0.17 -3.17 1.97
N VAL A 220 -0.29 -3.82 0.81
CA VAL A 220 0.02 -5.25 0.62
C VAL A 220 1.50 -5.38 0.27
N ASN A 221 2.15 -6.44 0.79
CA ASN A 221 3.50 -6.81 0.37
C ASN A 221 3.47 -7.24 -1.11
N GLU A 222 4.16 -6.50 -1.97
CA GLU A 222 4.16 -6.72 -3.43
C GLU A 222 4.92 -7.98 -3.86
N THR A 223 5.64 -8.64 -2.96
CA THR A 223 6.35 -9.90 -3.22
C THR A 223 5.62 -11.13 -2.70
N THR A 224 4.44 -10.97 -2.07
CA THR A 224 3.71 -12.07 -1.42
C THR A 224 3.29 -13.17 -2.38
N PHE A 225 2.98 -12.83 -3.63
CA PHE A 225 2.50 -13.79 -4.63
C PHE A 225 3.57 -14.26 -5.61
N ASP A 226 4.80 -13.74 -5.47
CA ASP A 226 5.96 -14.09 -6.27
C ASP A 226 7.20 -13.97 -5.37
N GLU A 227 7.40 -14.97 -4.53
CA GLU A 227 8.60 -15.00 -3.65
C GLU A 227 9.86 -15.36 -4.43
N GLY A 228 9.73 -16.06 -5.55
CA GLY A 228 10.81 -16.50 -6.41
C GLY A 228 11.02 -18.02 -6.47
N PRO A 229 12.01 -18.48 -7.25
CA PRO A 229 12.23 -19.88 -7.51
C PRO A 229 12.78 -20.60 -6.25
N ARG A 230 12.22 -21.77 -5.95
CA ARG A 230 12.72 -22.67 -4.87
C ARG A 230 13.80 -23.63 -5.36
N ASP A 231 13.83 -23.92 -6.64
CA ASP A 231 14.87 -24.71 -7.28
C ASP A 231 15.91 -23.79 -7.93
N TRP A 232 17.15 -24.30 -8.09
CA TRP A 232 18.18 -23.56 -8.79
C TRP A 232 17.77 -23.21 -10.20
N THR A 233 17.60 -21.93 -10.45
CA THR A 233 17.11 -21.38 -11.72
C THR A 233 18.17 -20.46 -12.30
N THR A 234 18.53 -20.70 -13.57
CA THR A 234 19.49 -19.86 -14.29
C THR A 234 18.91 -18.47 -14.49
N VAL A 235 19.73 -17.48 -14.25
CA VAL A 235 19.40 -16.06 -14.47
C VAL A 235 20.11 -15.60 -15.74
N GLU A 236 19.33 -15.12 -16.69
CA GLU A 236 19.87 -14.47 -17.89
C GLU A 236 20.34 -13.07 -17.54
N ALA A 237 21.57 -12.96 -17.07
CA ALA A 237 22.24 -11.68 -16.82
C ALA A 237 23.35 -11.49 -17.83
N GLY A 238 23.49 -10.24 -18.31
CA GLY A 238 24.70 -9.83 -19.05
C GLY A 238 25.93 -9.76 -18.12
N GLU A 239 26.98 -9.13 -18.60
CA GLU A 239 28.18 -8.86 -17.79
C GLU A 239 27.79 -7.96 -16.61
N LEU A 240 28.10 -8.38 -15.37
CA LEU A 240 27.79 -7.62 -14.16
C LEU A 240 28.98 -6.72 -13.82
N GLU A 241 28.76 -5.41 -13.84
CA GLU A 241 29.71 -4.42 -13.35
C GLU A 241 29.69 -4.35 -11.82
N ASP A 242 30.87 -4.22 -11.18
CA ASP A 242 30.96 -4.10 -9.73
C ASP A 242 30.28 -2.82 -9.22
N GLY A 243 29.47 -2.94 -8.19
CA GLY A 243 28.68 -1.83 -7.60
C GLY A 243 27.47 -1.39 -8.40
N GLN A 244 27.17 -2.01 -9.56
CA GLN A 244 26.00 -1.64 -10.38
C GLN A 244 24.87 -2.67 -10.24
N PRO A 245 23.71 -2.27 -9.67
CA PRO A 245 22.53 -3.13 -9.64
C PRO A 245 22.05 -3.43 -11.06
N THR A 246 21.79 -4.69 -11.34
CA THR A 246 21.33 -5.15 -12.66
C THR A 246 20.03 -5.92 -12.50
N SER A 247 19.01 -5.57 -13.30
CA SER A 247 17.75 -6.34 -13.36
C SER A 247 17.92 -7.53 -14.28
N ALA A 248 17.44 -8.70 -13.84
CA ALA A 248 17.47 -9.93 -14.59
C ALA A 248 16.22 -10.76 -14.29
N MET A 249 16.03 -11.89 -14.97
CA MET A 249 14.89 -12.79 -14.76
C MET A 249 15.35 -14.18 -14.35
N ALA A 250 14.75 -14.72 -13.31
CA ALA A 250 14.85 -16.12 -12.93
C ALA A 250 13.50 -16.81 -13.19
N GLY A 251 13.32 -17.39 -14.39
CA GLY A 251 11.99 -17.76 -14.87
C GLY A 251 11.10 -16.52 -15.02
N ASP A 252 9.98 -16.47 -14.31
CA ASP A 252 9.05 -15.34 -14.33
C ASP A 252 9.33 -14.30 -13.21
N THR A 253 10.29 -14.59 -12.31
CA THR A 253 10.60 -13.72 -11.17
C THR A 253 11.67 -12.70 -11.54
N PRO A 254 11.41 -11.38 -11.34
CA PRO A 254 12.42 -10.35 -11.52
C PRO A 254 13.42 -10.38 -10.36
N VAL A 255 14.70 -10.46 -10.69
CA VAL A 255 15.82 -10.54 -9.73
C VAL A 255 16.77 -9.36 -9.95
N LEU A 256 17.09 -8.68 -8.88
CA LEU A 256 18.21 -7.77 -8.82
C LEU A 256 19.48 -8.58 -8.56
N LEU A 257 20.48 -8.44 -9.42
CA LEU A 257 21.83 -8.95 -9.23
C LEU A 257 22.78 -7.78 -8.97
N LEU A 258 23.67 -7.97 -8.00
CA LEU A 258 24.67 -6.95 -7.65
C LEU A 258 25.96 -7.64 -7.20
N ARG A 259 27.07 -7.34 -7.91
CA ARG A 259 28.43 -7.58 -7.38
C ARG A 259 28.81 -6.42 -6.49
N HIS A 260 29.13 -6.69 -5.22
CA HIS A 260 29.50 -5.66 -4.27
C HIS A 260 30.47 -6.25 -3.24
N ASN A 261 31.59 -5.57 -3.01
CA ASN A 261 32.64 -6.00 -2.05
C ASN A 261 33.10 -7.46 -2.24
N GLY A 262 33.18 -7.94 -3.51
CA GLY A 262 33.60 -9.30 -3.85
C GLY A 262 32.52 -10.37 -3.66
N HIS A 263 31.31 -9.99 -3.27
CA HIS A 263 30.16 -10.88 -3.13
C HIS A 263 29.12 -10.64 -4.23
N LEU A 264 28.43 -11.69 -4.62
CA LEU A 264 27.27 -11.61 -5.49
C LEU A 264 26.00 -11.65 -4.63
N HIS A 265 25.26 -10.56 -4.65
CA HIS A 265 23.95 -10.45 -3.99
C HIS A 265 22.84 -10.63 -5.01
N ALA A 266 21.76 -11.30 -4.61
CA ALA A 266 20.56 -11.45 -5.40
C ALA A 266 19.32 -11.24 -4.52
N LEU A 267 18.49 -10.27 -4.89
CA LEU A 267 17.25 -9.94 -4.20
C LEU A 267 16.10 -9.95 -5.22
N HIS A 268 14.88 -10.12 -4.74
CA HIS A 268 13.72 -9.87 -5.59
C HIS A 268 13.75 -8.41 -6.07
N ASP A 269 13.69 -8.18 -7.38
CA ASP A 269 13.86 -6.82 -7.91
C ASP A 269 12.63 -5.92 -7.68
N ARG A 270 11.44 -6.51 -7.48
CA ARG A 270 10.24 -5.75 -7.12
C ARG A 270 10.27 -5.40 -5.64
N CYS A 271 10.31 -4.12 -5.30
CA CYS A 271 10.27 -3.62 -3.94
C CYS A 271 8.99 -4.05 -3.20
N SER A 272 9.13 -4.66 -2.03
CA SER A 272 8.03 -5.15 -1.20
C SER A 272 7.00 -4.08 -0.83
N HIS A 273 7.38 -2.79 -0.85
CA HIS A 273 6.47 -1.69 -0.50
C HIS A 273 5.42 -1.40 -1.58
N ARG A 274 5.85 -1.12 -2.83
CA ARG A 274 4.96 -0.71 -3.95
C ARG A 274 5.47 -1.16 -5.31
N GLY A 275 6.26 -2.21 -5.38
CA GLY A 275 6.63 -2.87 -6.61
C GLY A 275 7.61 -2.16 -7.53
N CYS A 276 8.23 -1.04 -7.11
CA CYS A 276 9.28 -0.39 -7.91
C CYS A 276 10.50 -1.29 -8.05
N LEU A 277 11.20 -1.19 -9.19
CA LEU A 277 12.43 -1.95 -9.40
C LEU A 277 13.57 -1.43 -8.52
N LEU A 278 14.11 -2.29 -7.66
CA LEU A 278 15.25 -1.98 -6.80
C LEU A 278 16.53 -1.81 -7.59
N SER A 279 16.67 -2.50 -8.71
CA SER A 279 17.80 -2.36 -9.64
C SER A 279 17.96 -0.94 -10.21
N SER A 280 16.91 -0.11 -10.14
CA SER A 280 17.00 1.32 -10.48
C SER A 280 17.39 2.20 -9.30
N GLY A 281 17.67 1.61 -8.15
CA GLY A 281 18.02 2.29 -6.91
C GLY A 281 19.49 2.57 -6.73
N GLU A 282 19.84 3.14 -5.57
CA GLU A 282 21.20 3.51 -5.21
C GLU A 282 21.72 2.56 -4.11
N VAL A 283 22.97 2.08 -4.29
CA VAL A 283 23.65 1.25 -3.30
C VAL A 283 24.48 2.15 -2.39
N GLU A 284 24.29 2.03 -1.09
CA GLU A 284 25.02 2.75 -0.06
C GLU A 284 25.48 1.78 1.04
N GLY A 285 26.78 1.55 1.16
CA GLY A 285 27.32 0.54 2.09
C GLY A 285 26.84 -0.86 1.71
N GLU A 286 26.22 -1.56 2.65
CA GLU A 286 25.66 -2.91 2.46
C GLU A 286 24.14 -2.89 2.20
N SER A 287 23.60 -1.77 1.71
CA SER A 287 22.16 -1.61 1.53
C SER A 287 21.81 -1.04 0.17
N ILE A 288 20.62 -1.37 -0.32
CA ILE A 288 20.01 -0.77 -1.52
C ILE A 288 18.81 0.08 -1.15
N THR A 289 18.72 1.27 -1.73
CA THR A 289 17.62 2.22 -1.52
C THR A 289 16.69 2.24 -2.72
N CYS A 290 15.40 1.93 -2.49
CA CYS A 290 14.36 1.99 -3.50
C CYS A 290 14.18 3.43 -4.01
N PRO A 291 14.21 3.68 -5.34
CA PRO A 291 14.18 5.03 -5.88
C PRO A 291 12.83 5.73 -5.73
N CYS A 292 11.73 4.96 -5.57
CA CYS A 292 10.40 5.53 -5.56
C CYS A 292 10.04 6.18 -4.22
N HIS A 293 10.26 5.48 -3.09
CA HIS A 293 9.78 5.95 -1.79
C HIS A 293 10.85 5.90 -0.70
N GLY A 294 12.08 5.47 -1.03
CA GLY A 294 13.20 5.51 -0.11
C GLY A 294 13.26 4.37 0.89
N SER A 295 12.50 3.28 0.71
CA SER A 295 12.71 2.06 1.48
C SER A 295 14.11 1.55 1.23
N ARG A 296 14.80 1.13 2.30
CA ARG A 296 16.19 0.68 2.25
C ARG A 296 16.29 -0.72 2.82
N PHE A 297 16.97 -1.59 2.09
CA PHE A 297 17.09 -3.00 2.42
C PHE A 297 18.56 -3.42 2.50
N ASP A 298 18.91 -4.21 3.50
CA ASP A 298 20.22 -4.87 3.60
C ASP A 298 20.39 -5.87 2.45
N LEU A 299 21.54 -5.87 1.80
CA LEU A 299 21.83 -6.74 0.65
C LEU A 299 22.01 -8.21 1.03
N ARG A 300 22.30 -8.52 2.29
CA ARG A 300 22.65 -9.87 2.78
C ARG A 300 21.43 -10.69 3.13
N ASP A 301 20.44 -10.07 3.79
CA ASP A 301 19.28 -10.75 4.34
C ASP A 301 17.93 -10.11 3.99
N GLY A 302 17.95 -9.00 3.24
CA GLY A 302 16.74 -8.29 2.82
C GLY A 302 16.02 -7.56 3.95
N SER A 303 16.59 -7.48 5.14
CA SER A 303 16.01 -6.76 6.27
C SER A 303 15.83 -5.28 5.97
N ILE A 304 14.87 -4.65 6.65
CA ILE A 304 14.53 -3.25 6.41
C ILE A 304 15.41 -2.36 7.29
N ASP A 305 16.33 -1.62 6.66
CA ASP A 305 17.11 -0.59 7.34
C ASP A 305 16.30 0.70 7.52
N ARG A 306 15.39 0.97 6.60
CA ARG A 306 14.52 2.16 6.61
C ARG A 306 13.25 1.88 5.81
N GLY A 307 12.09 2.31 6.35
CA GLY A 307 10.81 2.25 5.67
C GLY A 307 10.68 3.24 4.49
N PRO A 308 9.49 3.31 3.90
CA PRO A 308 8.19 2.90 4.43
C PRO A 308 7.81 1.41 4.23
N ALA A 309 8.66 0.57 3.64
CA ALA A 309 8.38 -0.86 3.58
C ALA A 309 8.14 -1.42 5.00
N THR A 310 7.25 -2.40 5.09
CA THR A 310 6.91 -3.10 6.34
C THR A 310 7.19 -4.60 6.25
N ALA A 311 7.53 -5.11 5.07
CA ALA A 311 7.96 -6.48 4.82
C ALA A 311 9.40 -6.49 4.29
N PRO A 312 10.25 -7.45 4.73
CA PRO A 312 11.60 -7.59 4.20
C PRO A 312 11.57 -7.93 2.70
N GLN A 313 12.71 -7.74 2.05
CA GLN A 313 12.88 -8.09 0.65
C GLN A 313 13.34 -9.54 0.54
N PRO A 314 12.72 -10.40 -0.31
CA PRO A 314 13.21 -11.74 -0.54
C PRO A 314 14.64 -11.72 -1.08
N VAL A 315 15.51 -12.54 -0.47
CA VAL A 315 16.92 -12.72 -0.85
C VAL A 315 17.11 -14.12 -1.39
N PHE A 316 17.91 -14.27 -2.44
CA PHE A 316 18.21 -15.53 -3.08
C PHE A 316 19.63 -16.01 -2.75
N GLU A 317 19.80 -17.30 -2.54
CA GLU A 317 21.09 -17.96 -2.64
C GLU A 317 21.59 -17.85 -4.09
N THR A 318 22.89 -17.64 -4.26
CA THR A 318 23.53 -17.54 -5.57
C THR A 318 24.60 -18.60 -5.74
N ARG A 319 24.77 -19.13 -6.96
CA ARG A 319 25.94 -19.92 -7.34
C ARG A 319 26.33 -19.66 -8.79
N ASP A 320 27.60 -19.84 -9.10
CA ASP A 320 28.09 -19.90 -10.47
C ASP A 320 28.16 -21.38 -10.91
N ARG A 321 27.59 -21.66 -12.06
CA ARG A 321 27.65 -22.97 -12.67
C ARG A 321 28.03 -22.83 -14.15
N GLU A 322 29.24 -23.20 -14.48
CA GLU A 322 29.74 -23.17 -15.86
C GLU A 322 29.67 -21.76 -16.50
N GLY A 323 29.82 -20.70 -15.69
CA GLY A 323 29.74 -19.30 -16.12
C GLY A 323 28.31 -18.74 -16.16
N ALA A 324 27.31 -19.53 -15.78
CA ALA A 324 25.94 -19.06 -15.60
C ALA A 324 25.65 -18.82 -14.12
N ILE A 325 24.97 -17.72 -13.80
CA ILE A 325 24.47 -17.43 -12.46
C ILE A 325 23.16 -18.18 -12.27
N GLU A 326 23.06 -18.95 -11.19
CA GLU A 326 21.82 -19.54 -10.76
C GLU A 326 21.40 -19.01 -9.38
N VAL A 327 20.10 -18.85 -9.20
CA VAL A 327 19.50 -18.36 -7.95
C VAL A 327 18.40 -19.29 -7.46
N ARG A 328 18.17 -19.30 -6.15
CA ARG A 328 16.99 -19.91 -5.53
C ARG A 328 16.69 -19.24 -4.19
N LEU A 329 15.46 -19.38 -3.70
CA LEU A 329 15.14 -19.05 -2.31
C LEU A 329 15.93 -19.97 -1.34
N PRO A 330 16.39 -19.45 -0.19
CA PRO A 330 16.89 -20.29 0.90
C PRO A 330 15.86 -21.35 1.31
N ALA A 331 16.34 -22.50 1.77
CA ALA A 331 15.44 -23.50 2.36
C ALA A 331 14.77 -22.88 3.61
N PRO A 332 13.47 -23.13 3.83
CA PRO A 332 12.85 -22.71 5.09
C PRO A 332 13.53 -23.41 6.27
N ASP A 333 13.80 -22.66 7.33
CA ASP A 333 14.37 -23.15 8.59
C ASP A 333 13.45 -24.16 9.30
#